data_24af8ead64a6502aedb599ddb7fcf586
#
_entry.id   24af8ead64a6502aedb599ddb7fcf586
#
_cell.length_a   1.000
_cell.length_b   1.000
_cell.length_c   1.000
_cell.angle_alpha   90.00
_cell.angle_beta   90.00
_cell.angle_gamma   90.00
#
_symmetry.space_group_name_H-M   'P 1'
#
loop_
_entity.id
_entity.type
_entity.pdbx_description
1 polymer ?
#
loop_
_entity_poly.entity_id
_entity_poly.type
_entity_poly.pdbx_seq_one_letter_code
_entity_poly.pdbx_strand_id
1 'polypeptide(L)'
;LSAQLVQKVHETVLEINLNALEANLNYYRTQLLPGVKVMAMVKAFSYGSGSAEIANILQFNRVDYLAVAYADEGVALRQSGITLPIMVMSPEIASIDTLIQYNLEPEIYSFRTLSAIDLALKKGQKEHYPVHIKLETGMHRLGFDIEELPQVVALLTKSKSMKVQSVFSHLAAAEDPA
;
A
#
# COMPACT_ATOMS: atom_id res chain seq x y z
N LEU A 1 39.15 -4.18 15.26
CA LEU A 1 39.23 -3.13 14.24
C LEU A 1 37.94 -2.33 14.28
N SER A 2 37.91 -1.21 15.04
CA SER A 2 36.80 -0.26 15.07
C SER A 2 36.72 0.43 13.71
N ALA A 3 35.65 0.16 12.96
CA ALA A 3 35.29 0.98 11.82
C ALA A 3 35.03 2.41 12.36
N GLN A 4 35.94 3.34 12.12
CA GLN A 4 35.67 4.76 12.31
C GLN A 4 34.53 5.13 11.36
N LEU A 5 33.37 5.41 11.90
CA LEU A 5 32.29 6.08 11.19
C LEU A 5 32.85 7.41 10.69
N VAL A 6 33.08 7.51 9.39
CA VAL A 6 33.40 8.78 8.75
C VAL A 6 32.21 9.69 8.95
N GLN A 7 32.32 10.61 9.88
CA GLN A 7 31.29 11.62 10.13
C GLN A 7 31.20 12.50 8.86
N LYS A 8 30.14 12.28 8.07
CA LYS A 8 29.83 13.16 6.95
C LYS A 8 29.40 14.50 7.51
N VAL A 9 30.21 15.49 7.39
CA VAL A 9 29.90 16.89 7.73
C VAL A 9 29.20 17.51 6.52
N HIS A 10 27.89 17.70 6.62
CA HIS A 10 27.09 18.42 5.64
C HIS A 10 26.57 19.72 6.25
N GLU A 11 26.52 20.79 5.45
CA GLU A 11 25.95 22.09 5.89
C GLU A 11 24.42 22.00 6.13
N THR A 12 23.76 21.10 5.41
CA THR A 12 22.32 20.86 5.55
C THR A 12 22.06 19.41 5.92
N VAL A 13 21.32 19.19 6.99
CA VAL A 13 20.97 17.87 7.51
C VAL A 13 19.45 17.77 7.70
N LEU A 14 18.86 16.67 7.24
CA LEU A 14 17.49 16.28 7.58
C LEU A 14 17.55 15.25 8.70
N GLU A 15 17.04 15.61 9.87
CA GLU A 15 16.94 14.71 11.02
C GLU A 15 15.54 14.13 11.14
N ILE A 16 15.42 12.79 11.14
CA ILE A 16 14.15 12.09 11.31
C ILE A 16 14.11 11.43 12.68
N ASN A 17 13.17 11.87 13.52
CA ASN A 17 12.98 11.31 14.85
C ASN A 17 12.07 10.06 14.81
N LEU A 18 12.67 8.88 14.80
CA LEU A 18 11.93 7.62 14.73
C LEU A 18 11.11 7.34 16.00
N ASN A 19 11.51 7.85 17.17
CA ASN A 19 10.73 7.72 18.39
C ASN A 19 9.44 8.55 18.33
N ALA A 20 9.48 9.72 17.67
CA ALA A 20 8.28 10.53 17.43
C ALA A 20 7.30 9.83 16.47
N LEU A 21 7.80 9.12 15.45
CA LEU A 21 6.98 8.30 14.57
C LEU A 21 6.25 7.19 15.36
N GLU A 22 6.99 6.48 16.22
CA GLU A 22 6.42 5.43 17.07
C GLU A 22 5.37 5.99 18.04
N ALA A 23 5.66 7.12 18.67
CA ALA A 23 4.71 7.81 19.56
C ALA A 23 3.42 8.20 18.81
N ASN A 24 3.54 8.72 17.57
CA ASN A 24 2.40 9.03 16.73
C ASN A 24 1.58 7.79 16.37
N LEU A 25 2.23 6.70 15.96
CA LEU A 25 1.55 5.43 15.68
C LEU A 25 0.77 4.93 16.90
N ASN A 26 1.38 4.97 18.07
CA ASN A 26 0.74 4.56 19.33
C ASN A 26 -0.43 5.48 19.68
N TYR A 27 -0.30 6.78 19.48
CA TYR A 27 -1.42 7.72 19.66
C TYR A 27 -2.60 7.36 18.74
N TYR A 28 -2.39 7.16 17.44
CA TYR A 28 -3.45 6.75 16.52
C TYR A 28 -4.12 5.45 16.97
N ARG A 29 -3.35 4.48 17.42
CA ARG A 29 -3.89 3.20 17.93
C ARG A 29 -4.83 3.37 19.12
N THR A 30 -4.58 4.35 19.98
CA THR A 30 -5.49 4.63 21.12
C THR A 30 -6.83 5.21 20.69
N GLN A 31 -6.92 5.74 19.48
CA GLN A 31 -8.17 6.29 18.91
C GLN A 31 -8.98 5.24 18.15
N LEU A 32 -8.43 4.05 17.91
CA LEU A 32 -9.09 3.00 17.15
C LEU A 32 -9.88 2.06 18.05
N LEU A 33 -10.99 1.56 17.54
CA LEU A 33 -11.74 0.49 18.20
C LEU A 33 -10.93 -0.83 18.17
N PRO A 34 -11.18 -1.75 19.14
CA PRO A 34 -10.53 -3.04 19.14
C PRO A 34 -10.75 -3.81 17.83
N GLY A 35 -9.68 -4.37 17.26
CA GLY A 35 -9.71 -5.14 16.02
C GLY A 35 -9.59 -4.31 14.73
N VAL A 36 -9.59 -2.98 14.82
CA VAL A 36 -9.30 -2.12 13.65
C VAL A 36 -7.83 -2.26 13.27
N LYS A 37 -7.60 -2.50 11.97
CA LYS A 37 -6.26 -2.65 11.39
C LYS A 37 -5.69 -1.33 10.93
N VAL A 38 -4.37 -1.23 10.97
CA VAL A 38 -3.63 -0.03 10.55
C VAL A 38 -2.85 -0.34 9.27
N MET A 39 -3.14 0.41 8.20
CA MET A 39 -2.33 0.46 6.99
C MET A 39 -1.55 1.77 6.97
N ALA A 40 -0.22 1.68 6.94
CA ALA A 40 0.64 2.86 6.91
C ALA A 40 1.10 3.17 5.48
N MET A 41 0.95 4.44 5.07
CA MET A 41 1.38 4.93 3.77
C MET A 41 2.86 5.31 3.82
N VAL A 42 3.67 4.65 2.96
CA VAL A 42 5.14 4.86 2.88
C VAL A 42 5.62 5.19 1.47
N LYS A 43 4.73 5.67 0.62
CA LYS A 43 5.03 6.12 -0.75
C LYS A 43 5.96 7.33 -0.77
N ALA A 44 6.54 7.62 -1.94
CA ALA A 44 7.40 8.78 -2.19
C ALA A 44 8.52 8.87 -1.14
N PHE A 45 9.25 7.75 -0.97
CA PHE A 45 10.34 7.65 0.01
C PHE A 45 9.90 7.99 1.45
N SER A 46 8.71 7.48 1.85
CA SER A 46 8.00 7.86 3.09
C SER A 46 7.87 9.37 3.23
N TYR A 47 7.40 10.02 2.16
CA TYR A 47 7.30 11.49 2.05
C TYR A 47 8.65 12.20 2.30
N GLY A 48 9.76 11.60 1.84
CA GLY A 48 11.11 12.12 1.99
C GLY A 48 11.84 11.70 3.26
N SER A 49 11.21 10.91 4.13
CA SER A 49 11.78 10.51 5.44
C SER A 49 12.61 9.22 5.42
N GLY A 50 12.75 8.56 4.27
CA GLY A 50 13.45 7.29 4.16
C GLY A 50 12.49 6.08 4.17
N SER A 51 12.49 5.28 3.07
CA SER A 51 11.51 4.21 2.93
C SER A 51 11.81 3.01 3.81
N ALA A 52 13.04 2.52 3.80
CA ALA A 52 13.43 1.31 4.49
C ALA A 52 13.38 1.48 6.01
N GLU A 53 13.92 2.58 6.52
CA GLU A 53 13.97 2.89 7.95
C GLU A 53 12.56 3.02 8.54
N ILE A 54 11.70 3.81 7.88
CA ILE A 54 10.31 4.00 8.31
C ILE A 54 9.53 2.68 8.23
N ALA A 55 9.65 1.93 7.13
CA ALA A 55 8.96 0.67 6.96
C ALA A 55 9.41 -0.39 8.00
N ASN A 56 10.69 -0.43 8.34
CA ASN A 56 11.22 -1.33 9.39
C ASN A 56 10.66 -0.99 10.77
N ILE A 57 10.59 0.29 11.14
CA ILE A 57 9.97 0.72 12.40
C ILE A 57 8.49 0.34 12.44
N LEU A 58 7.76 0.57 11.35
CA LEU A 58 6.35 0.21 11.25
C LEU A 58 6.15 -1.31 11.34
N GLN A 59 7.01 -2.09 10.68
CA GLN A 59 7.00 -3.57 10.76
C GLN A 59 7.32 -4.05 12.19
N PHE A 60 8.35 -3.50 12.84
CA PHE A 60 8.71 -3.79 14.22
C PHE A 60 7.53 -3.51 15.17
N ASN A 61 6.85 -2.39 14.96
CA ASN A 61 5.66 -1.99 15.70
C ASN A 61 4.38 -2.69 15.23
N ARG A 62 4.47 -3.71 14.36
CA ARG A 62 3.37 -4.58 13.95
C ARG A 62 2.16 -3.82 13.39
N VAL A 63 2.38 -2.89 12.45
CA VAL A 63 1.28 -2.43 11.62
C VAL A 63 0.79 -3.59 10.73
N ASP A 64 -0.48 -3.58 10.33
CA ASP A 64 -1.05 -4.70 9.59
C ASP A 64 -0.67 -4.67 8.11
N TYR A 65 -0.49 -3.48 7.54
CA TYR A 65 -0.22 -3.25 6.12
C TYR A 65 0.69 -2.05 5.91
N LEU A 66 1.45 -2.10 4.80
CA LEU A 66 2.05 -0.92 4.20
C LEU A 66 1.35 -0.61 2.87
N ALA A 67 1.39 0.65 2.45
CA ALA A 67 0.94 1.04 1.13
C ALA A 67 1.96 1.96 0.46
N VAL A 68 2.16 1.72 -0.84
CA VAL A 68 3.06 2.49 -1.72
C VAL A 68 2.30 2.97 -2.95
N ALA A 69 2.85 3.91 -3.71
CA ALA A 69 2.24 4.37 -4.94
C ALA A 69 2.47 3.39 -6.10
N TYR A 70 3.71 2.97 -6.32
CA TYR A 70 4.13 2.20 -7.48
C TYR A 70 4.82 0.89 -7.12
N ALA A 71 4.93 -0.01 -8.09
CA ALA A 71 5.51 -1.34 -7.90
C ALA A 71 6.99 -1.30 -7.48
N ASP A 72 7.78 -0.40 -8.04
CA ASP A 72 9.20 -0.23 -7.74
C ASP A 72 9.46 0.15 -6.28
N GLU A 73 8.62 0.99 -5.67
CA GLU A 73 8.67 1.29 -4.24
C GLU A 73 8.44 0.02 -3.40
N GLY A 74 7.45 -0.79 -3.78
CA GLY A 74 7.16 -2.07 -3.12
C GLY A 74 8.31 -3.06 -3.26
N VAL A 75 8.93 -3.14 -4.44
CA VAL A 75 10.13 -3.97 -4.70
C VAL A 75 11.29 -3.53 -3.81
N ALA A 76 11.57 -2.23 -3.72
CA ALA A 76 12.62 -1.70 -2.85
C ALA A 76 12.39 -2.07 -1.37
N LEU A 77 11.15 -2.01 -0.89
CA LEU A 77 10.79 -2.45 0.46
C LEU A 77 11.01 -3.96 0.64
N ARG A 78 10.62 -4.79 -0.33
CA ARG A 78 10.89 -6.25 -0.27
C ARG A 78 12.38 -6.54 -0.22
N GLN A 79 13.19 -5.85 -1.02
CA GLN A 79 14.65 -5.99 -1.04
C GLN A 79 15.31 -5.53 0.28
N SER A 80 14.68 -4.60 1.01
CA SER A 80 15.13 -4.18 2.34
C SER A 80 14.64 -5.07 3.49
N GLY A 81 13.97 -6.21 3.18
CA GLY A 81 13.56 -7.21 4.17
C GLY A 81 12.15 -7.01 4.74
N ILE A 82 11.33 -6.14 4.17
CA ILE A 82 9.94 -5.99 4.60
C ILE A 82 9.11 -7.20 4.16
N THR A 83 8.46 -7.84 5.13
CA THR A 83 7.61 -9.03 4.96
C THR A 83 6.12 -8.73 5.09
N LEU A 84 5.75 -7.58 5.66
CA LEU A 84 4.34 -7.16 5.75
C LEU A 84 3.65 -7.18 4.38
N PRO A 85 2.33 -7.38 4.32
CA PRO A 85 1.58 -7.14 3.09
C PRO A 85 1.77 -5.69 2.64
N ILE A 86 1.94 -5.49 1.32
CA ILE A 86 2.16 -4.17 0.72
C ILE A 86 1.14 -3.96 -0.38
N MET A 87 0.27 -2.96 -0.21
CA MET A 87 -0.66 -2.51 -1.24
C MET A 87 0.03 -1.53 -2.18
N VAL A 88 -0.18 -1.71 -3.50
CA VAL A 88 0.26 -0.77 -4.54
C VAL A 88 -0.96 -0.01 -5.06
N MET A 89 -0.99 1.31 -4.83
CA MET A 89 -2.16 2.15 -5.09
C MET A 89 -2.34 2.58 -6.55
N SER A 90 -1.27 2.59 -7.32
CA SER A 90 -1.31 2.95 -8.75
C SER A 90 -0.60 1.87 -9.57
N PRO A 91 -1.14 0.65 -9.61
CA PRO A 91 -0.52 -0.43 -10.37
C PRO A 91 -0.59 -0.12 -11.86
N GLU A 92 0.55 -0.04 -12.50
CA GLU A 92 0.66 0.07 -13.95
C GLU A 92 0.50 -1.32 -14.59
N ILE A 93 -0.17 -1.38 -15.76
CA ILE A 93 -0.34 -2.66 -16.47
C ILE A 93 0.99 -3.30 -16.80
N ALA A 94 2.00 -2.50 -17.15
CA ALA A 94 3.35 -2.99 -17.45
C ALA A 94 4.07 -3.61 -16.24
N SER A 95 3.66 -3.28 -15.02
CA SER A 95 4.29 -3.77 -13.79
C SER A 95 3.58 -4.97 -13.14
N ILE A 96 2.50 -5.50 -13.75
CA ILE A 96 1.70 -6.57 -13.13
C ILE A 96 2.53 -7.83 -12.86
N ASP A 97 3.41 -8.24 -13.75
CA ASP A 97 4.29 -9.39 -13.52
C ASP A 97 5.22 -9.15 -12.33
N THR A 98 5.72 -7.91 -12.16
CA THR A 98 6.52 -7.50 -11.00
C THR A 98 5.71 -7.55 -9.71
N LEU A 99 4.46 -7.09 -9.71
CA LEU A 99 3.57 -7.19 -8.55
C LEU A 99 3.43 -8.65 -8.10
N ILE A 100 3.17 -9.55 -9.04
CA ILE A 100 3.01 -10.99 -8.76
C ILE A 100 4.32 -11.60 -8.25
N GLN A 101 5.44 -11.26 -8.87
CA GLN A 101 6.77 -11.78 -8.50
C GLN A 101 7.16 -11.41 -7.07
N TYR A 102 6.86 -10.18 -6.64
CA TYR A 102 7.24 -9.67 -5.31
C TYR A 102 6.11 -9.74 -4.28
N ASN A 103 5.01 -10.43 -4.59
CA ASN A 103 3.82 -10.55 -3.72
C ASN A 103 3.35 -9.18 -3.22
N LEU A 104 3.12 -8.25 -4.18
CA LEU A 104 2.56 -6.92 -3.94
C LEU A 104 1.09 -6.92 -4.31
N GLU A 105 0.25 -6.37 -3.47
CA GLU A 105 -1.20 -6.44 -3.59
C GLU A 105 -1.75 -5.21 -4.34
N PRO A 106 -2.28 -5.36 -5.58
CA PRO A 106 -2.72 -4.21 -6.36
C PRO A 106 -4.05 -3.62 -5.89
N GLU A 107 -4.14 -2.30 -5.93
CA GLU A 107 -5.40 -1.56 -5.99
C GLU A 107 -6.06 -1.77 -7.36
N ILE A 108 -7.36 -2.06 -7.37
CA ILE A 108 -8.18 -2.14 -8.58
C ILE A 108 -9.20 -1.02 -8.54
N TYR A 109 -9.11 -0.09 -9.48
CA TYR A 109 -9.91 1.12 -9.54
C TYR A 109 -10.65 1.31 -10.87
N SER A 110 -10.52 0.34 -11.80
CA SER A 110 -11.20 0.38 -13.09
C SER A 110 -11.34 -1.01 -13.69
N PHE A 111 -12.27 -1.19 -14.62
CA PHE A 111 -12.41 -2.45 -15.38
C PHE A 111 -11.17 -2.80 -16.18
N ARG A 112 -10.42 -1.80 -16.63
CA ARG A 112 -9.15 -2.00 -17.35
C ARG A 112 -8.11 -2.67 -16.44
N THR A 113 -7.90 -2.14 -15.22
CA THR A 113 -6.97 -2.74 -14.25
C THR A 113 -7.45 -4.11 -13.79
N LEU A 114 -8.75 -4.27 -13.52
CA LEU A 114 -9.36 -5.55 -13.14
C LEU A 114 -9.09 -6.62 -14.20
N SER A 115 -9.39 -6.34 -15.47
CA SER A 115 -9.22 -7.30 -16.56
C SER A 115 -7.75 -7.66 -16.78
N ALA A 116 -6.84 -6.68 -16.71
CA ALA A 116 -5.41 -6.90 -16.92
C ALA A 116 -4.80 -7.77 -15.81
N ILE A 117 -5.16 -7.51 -14.56
CA ILE A 117 -4.70 -8.28 -13.40
C ILE A 117 -5.27 -9.71 -13.46
N ASP A 118 -6.57 -9.87 -13.72
CA ASP A 118 -7.19 -11.19 -13.84
C ASP A 118 -6.54 -12.05 -14.92
N LEU A 119 -6.26 -11.46 -16.09
CA LEU A 119 -5.57 -12.13 -17.19
C LEU A 119 -4.15 -12.58 -16.80
N ALA A 120 -3.38 -11.71 -16.17
CA ALA A 120 -2.01 -12.01 -15.75
C ALA A 120 -1.98 -13.11 -14.66
N LEU A 121 -2.90 -13.05 -13.69
CA LEU A 121 -3.03 -14.06 -12.64
C LEU A 121 -3.41 -15.42 -13.22
N LYS A 122 -4.36 -15.47 -14.16
CA LYS A 122 -4.73 -16.73 -14.88
C LYS A 122 -3.56 -17.29 -15.67
N LYS A 123 -2.83 -16.45 -16.40
CA LYS A 123 -1.61 -16.87 -17.12
C LYS A 123 -0.55 -17.43 -16.18
N GLY A 124 -0.38 -16.81 -15.01
CA GLY A 124 0.54 -17.26 -13.96
C GLY A 124 -0.01 -18.38 -13.08
N GLN A 125 -1.20 -18.94 -13.37
CA GLN A 125 -1.87 -19.98 -12.58
C GLN A 125 -1.98 -19.62 -11.09
N LYS A 126 -2.20 -18.32 -10.80
CA LYS A 126 -2.40 -17.84 -9.43
C LYS A 126 -3.87 -17.95 -9.07
N GLU A 127 -4.14 -18.42 -7.86
CA GLU A 127 -5.48 -18.47 -7.27
C GLU A 127 -5.51 -17.66 -5.99
N HIS A 128 -6.66 -17.06 -5.71
CA HIS A 128 -6.91 -16.30 -4.48
C HIS A 128 -5.88 -15.19 -4.21
N TYR A 129 -5.33 -14.57 -5.27
CA TYR A 129 -4.38 -13.48 -5.13
C TYR A 129 -5.06 -12.26 -4.51
N PRO A 130 -4.49 -11.67 -3.43
CA PRO A 130 -5.13 -10.56 -2.73
C PRO A 130 -5.15 -9.30 -3.58
N VAL A 131 -6.32 -8.65 -3.65
CA VAL A 131 -6.55 -7.40 -4.37
C VAL A 131 -7.39 -6.45 -3.51
N HIS A 132 -7.25 -5.15 -3.74
CA HIS A 132 -7.97 -4.11 -3.02
C HIS A 132 -8.85 -3.32 -3.99
N ILE A 133 -10.13 -3.21 -3.70
CA ILE A 133 -11.09 -2.53 -4.57
C ILE A 133 -11.26 -1.10 -4.09
N LYS A 134 -11.02 -0.14 -4.99
CA LYS A 134 -11.23 1.27 -4.73
C LYS A 134 -12.58 1.74 -5.19
N LEU A 135 -13.28 2.46 -4.32
CA LEU A 135 -14.55 3.12 -4.61
C LEU A 135 -14.34 4.63 -4.79
N GLU A 136 -15.07 5.19 -5.76
CA GLU A 136 -15.21 6.64 -5.88
C GLU A 136 -16.31 7.11 -4.88
N THR A 137 -15.93 8.05 -4.03
CA THR A 137 -16.85 8.57 -2.99
C THR A 137 -16.75 10.09 -2.82
N GLY A 138 -16.37 10.80 -3.91
CA GLY A 138 -16.34 12.25 -3.95
C GLY A 138 -14.98 12.89 -4.26
N MET A 139 -13.90 12.10 -4.34
CA MET A 139 -12.57 12.60 -4.73
C MET A 139 -12.41 12.85 -6.22
N HIS A 140 -13.21 12.18 -7.05
CA HIS A 140 -13.24 12.27 -8.52
C HIS A 140 -11.86 12.05 -9.18
N ARG A 141 -11.14 11.04 -8.71
CA ARG A 141 -9.81 10.72 -9.23
C ARG A 141 -9.68 9.27 -9.72
N LEU A 142 -9.89 8.30 -8.85
CA LEU A 142 -9.80 6.86 -9.10
C LEU A 142 -10.85 6.14 -8.26
N GLY A 143 -11.39 5.04 -8.79
CA GLY A 143 -12.35 4.19 -8.09
C GLY A 143 -13.52 3.84 -8.99
N PHE A 144 -14.28 2.82 -8.59
CA PHE A 144 -15.54 2.47 -9.23
C PHE A 144 -16.66 3.31 -8.67
N ASP A 145 -17.51 3.82 -9.56
CA ASP A 145 -18.75 4.48 -9.21
C ASP A 145 -19.78 3.47 -8.65
N ILE A 146 -20.75 3.96 -7.91
CA ILE A 146 -21.77 3.11 -7.27
C ILE A 146 -22.57 2.30 -8.30
N GLU A 147 -22.82 2.85 -9.45
CA GLU A 147 -23.55 2.23 -10.58
C GLU A 147 -22.75 1.07 -11.20
N GLU A 148 -21.43 1.08 -11.08
CA GLU A 148 -20.54 0.05 -11.61
C GLU A 148 -20.42 -1.18 -10.69
N LEU A 149 -20.76 -1.04 -9.39
CA LEU A 149 -20.56 -2.08 -8.38
C LEU A 149 -21.23 -3.42 -8.70
N PRO A 150 -22.46 -3.48 -9.23
CA PRO A 150 -23.07 -4.76 -9.59
C PRO A 150 -22.23 -5.55 -10.61
N GLN A 151 -21.62 -4.87 -11.58
CA GLN A 151 -20.75 -5.49 -12.58
C GLN A 151 -19.43 -5.93 -11.95
N VAL A 152 -18.82 -5.09 -11.12
CA VAL A 152 -17.57 -5.40 -10.39
C VAL A 152 -17.76 -6.65 -9.53
N VAL A 153 -18.83 -6.71 -8.74
CA VAL A 153 -19.16 -7.86 -7.89
C VAL A 153 -19.36 -9.13 -8.73
N ALA A 154 -20.10 -9.03 -9.84
CA ALA A 154 -20.32 -10.18 -10.72
C ALA A 154 -19.02 -10.75 -11.32
N LEU A 155 -18.05 -9.88 -11.68
CA LEU A 155 -16.76 -10.30 -12.19
C LEU A 155 -15.88 -10.92 -11.10
N LEU A 156 -15.80 -10.30 -9.93
CA LEU A 156 -14.98 -10.77 -8.81
C LEU A 156 -15.50 -12.10 -8.24
N THR A 157 -16.83 -12.28 -8.15
CA THR A 157 -17.44 -13.54 -7.66
C THR A 157 -17.14 -14.72 -8.60
N LYS A 158 -17.00 -14.48 -9.90
CA LYS A 158 -16.66 -15.50 -10.88
C LYS A 158 -15.15 -15.79 -10.97
N SER A 159 -14.33 -14.88 -10.50
CA SER A 159 -12.86 -15.03 -10.55
C SER A 159 -12.37 -15.98 -9.45
N LYS A 160 -11.63 -17.02 -9.85
CA LYS A 160 -10.87 -17.87 -8.91
C LYS A 160 -9.45 -17.34 -8.68
N SER A 161 -8.97 -16.47 -9.57
CA SER A 161 -7.61 -15.92 -9.53
C SER A 161 -7.45 -14.85 -8.45
N MET A 162 -8.51 -14.08 -8.17
CA MET A 162 -8.48 -12.96 -7.24
C MET A 162 -9.26 -13.25 -5.96
N LYS A 163 -8.76 -12.68 -4.85
CA LYS A 163 -9.45 -12.61 -3.56
C LYS A 163 -9.53 -11.14 -3.15
N VAL A 164 -10.74 -10.61 -2.98
CA VAL A 164 -10.92 -9.27 -2.43
C VAL A 164 -10.46 -9.25 -0.98
N GLN A 165 -9.38 -8.55 -0.72
CA GLN A 165 -8.76 -8.40 0.59
C GLN A 165 -9.36 -7.22 1.35
N SER A 166 -9.62 -6.12 0.66
CA SER A 166 -10.34 -4.97 1.20
C SER A 166 -11.10 -4.21 0.12
N VAL A 167 -12.06 -3.42 0.58
CA VAL A 167 -12.74 -2.39 -0.18
C VAL A 167 -12.49 -1.07 0.55
N PHE A 168 -12.12 -0.02 -0.15
CA PHE A 168 -11.77 1.25 0.47
C PHE A 168 -12.09 2.45 -0.41
N SER A 169 -12.10 3.63 0.19
CA SER A 169 -12.24 4.91 -0.52
C SER A 169 -11.26 5.95 0.03
N HIS A 170 -11.27 7.13 -0.55
CA HIS A 170 -10.52 8.29 -0.06
C HIS A 170 -11.49 9.30 0.55
N LEU A 171 -11.25 9.70 1.79
CA LEU A 171 -12.01 10.75 2.45
C LEU A 171 -11.54 12.11 1.92
N ALA A 172 -12.24 12.67 0.95
CA ALA A 172 -11.81 13.83 0.17
C ALA A 172 -11.70 15.13 0.99
N ALA A 173 -12.45 15.23 2.10
CA ALA A 173 -12.54 16.42 2.95
C ALA A 173 -12.45 16.04 4.44
N ALA A 174 -11.56 15.12 4.81
CA ALA A 174 -11.43 14.63 6.18
C ALA A 174 -11.00 15.73 7.18
N GLU A 175 -10.37 16.80 6.70
CA GLU A 175 -9.93 17.97 7.47
C GLU A 175 -10.96 19.10 7.49
N ASP A 176 -12.05 19.01 6.73
CA ASP A 176 -13.10 20.03 6.71
C ASP A 176 -14.09 19.77 7.85
N PRO A 177 -14.16 20.64 8.88
CA PRO A 177 -15.19 20.54 9.89
C PRO A 177 -16.52 21.03 9.28
N ALA A 178 -17.33 20.12 8.75
CA ALA A 178 -18.66 20.42 8.25
C ALA A 178 -19.61 20.93 9.35
#